data_45e4874bc683df3d9fe8da51018f1842
#
_entry.id   45e4874bc683df3d9fe8da51018f1842
#
_cell.length_a   1.000
_cell.length_b   1.000
_cell.length_c   1.000
_cell.angle_alpha   90.00
_cell.angle_beta   90.00
_cell.angle_gamma   90.00
#
_symmetry.space_group_name_H-M   'P 1'
#
loop_
_entity.id
_entity.type
_entity.pdbx_description
1 polymer ?
#
loop_
_entity_poly.entity_id
_entity_poly.type
_entity_poly.pdbx_seq_one_letter_code
_entity_poly.pdbx_strand_id
1 'polypeptide(L)'
;IAGAEPFYRDQYPHQLSFRHILTTQGIKSRSFFNSAIIGISLTFVTFAFQTIFYLLSNEFGAWSPTEIPNLDRLGTYIPWVSVLLGGLMLAIFQESIARMFAIPFLQKYTKSTILAVLISSVLWGISQGGISQPFYLRGLELTVTGIMISWIFLRYGILATLIWSFSVDAVSSAMILLRSTNPYYLTTGIVSAGLVLFPLIYAIISYRKNGGFISSTNLVNALDTDIYEESEE
;
A
#
# COMPACT_ATOMS: atom_id res chain seq x y z
N ILE A 1 12.35 -6.44 -5.52
CA ILE A 1 11.37 -7.49 -5.20
C ILE A 1 12.11 -8.82 -4.99
N ALA A 2 12.90 -9.31 -5.95
CA ALA A 2 13.62 -10.60 -5.83
C ALA A 2 14.46 -10.74 -4.56
N GLY A 3 15.09 -9.67 -4.06
CA GLY A 3 15.86 -9.69 -2.81
C GLY A 3 15.03 -9.59 -1.53
N ALA A 4 13.79 -9.13 -1.62
CA ALA A 4 12.90 -8.97 -0.46
C ALA A 4 12.04 -10.23 -0.21
N GLU A 5 11.69 -10.94 -1.28
CA GLU A 5 10.79 -12.09 -1.23
C GLU A 5 11.30 -13.23 -0.32
N PRO A 6 12.59 -13.62 -0.34
CA PRO A 6 13.09 -14.67 0.55
C PRO A 6 12.93 -14.33 2.04
N PHE A 7 13.23 -13.08 2.44
CA PHE A 7 13.05 -12.64 3.83
C PHE A 7 11.58 -12.62 4.25
N TYR A 8 10.68 -12.20 3.36
CA TYR A 8 9.25 -12.19 3.60
C TYR A 8 8.70 -13.61 3.75
N ARG A 9 9.11 -14.52 2.89
CA ARG A 9 8.68 -15.92 2.89
C ARG A 9 9.12 -16.66 4.16
N ASP A 10 10.37 -16.49 4.54
CA ASP A 10 10.97 -17.12 5.71
C ASP A 10 10.28 -16.68 7.01
N GLN A 11 10.00 -15.38 7.16
CA GLN A 11 9.42 -14.81 8.38
C GLN A 11 7.89 -14.92 8.47
N TYR A 12 7.19 -14.99 7.33
CA TYR A 12 5.72 -15.00 7.26
C TYR A 12 5.16 -16.16 6.43
N PRO A 13 5.41 -17.42 6.82
CA PRO A 13 5.01 -18.61 6.04
C PRO A 13 3.49 -18.72 5.84
N HIS A 14 2.69 -18.17 6.75
CA HIS A 14 1.22 -18.24 6.70
C HIS A 14 0.55 -17.12 5.89
N GLN A 15 1.33 -16.13 5.44
CA GLN A 15 0.80 -15.05 4.62
C GLN A 15 0.75 -15.45 3.15
N LEU A 16 -0.12 -14.75 2.38
CA LEU A 16 -0.24 -14.96 0.94
C LEU A 16 1.08 -14.68 0.24
N SER A 17 1.55 -15.64 -0.56
CA SER A 17 2.77 -15.49 -1.35
C SER A 17 2.65 -14.34 -2.33
N PHE A 18 3.70 -13.53 -2.45
CA PHE A 18 3.74 -12.38 -3.36
C PHE A 18 3.50 -12.79 -4.82
N ARG A 19 3.99 -13.97 -5.22
CA ARG A 19 3.80 -14.52 -6.58
C ARG A 19 2.34 -14.80 -6.90
N HIS A 20 1.55 -15.22 -5.91
CA HIS A 20 0.15 -15.61 -6.11
C HIS A 20 -0.83 -14.42 -6.01
N ILE A 21 -0.37 -13.23 -5.56
CA ILE A 21 -1.24 -12.05 -5.39
C ILE A 21 -1.99 -11.68 -6.67
N LEU A 22 -1.31 -11.70 -7.81
CA LEU A 22 -1.88 -11.31 -9.11
C LEU A 22 -2.37 -12.52 -9.94
N THR A 23 -2.31 -13.73 -9.39
CA THR A 23 -2.88 -14.90 -10.08
C THR A 23 -4.39 -14.90 -10.00
N THR A 24 -5.03 -15.55 -10.96
CA THR A 24 -6.50 -15.71 -10.97
C THR A 24 -7.03 -16.41 -9.72
N GLN A 25 -6.26 -17.31 -9.12
CA GLN A 25 -6.60 -17.98 -7.88
C GLN A 25 -6.47 -17.05 -6.67
N GLY A 26 -5.35 -16.27 -6.59
CA GLY A 26 -5.13 -15.30 -5.53
C GLY A 26 -6.22 -14.25 -5.46
N ILE A 27 -6.62 -13.68 -6.60
CA ILE A 27 -7.65 -12.65 -6.68
C ILE A 27 -9.05 -13.18 -6.30
N LYS A 28 -9.31 -14.48 -6.45
CA LYS A 28 -10.57 -15.15 -6.06
C LYS A 28 -10.60 -15.60 -4.61
N SER A 29 -9.52 -15.39 -3.87
CA SER A 29 -9.40 -15.85 -2.49
C SER A 29 -10.11 -14.89 -1.50
N ARG A 30 -10.53 -15.45 -0.36
CA ARG A 30 -11.06 -14.66 0.76
C ARG A 30 -10.01 -13.66 1.29
N SER A 31 -8.75 -14.02 1.21
CA SER A 31 -7.63 -13.16 1.63
C SER A 31 -7.57 -11.88 0.79
N PHE A 32 -7.74 -12.00 -0.54
CA PHE A 32 -7.79 -10.84 -1.42
C PHE A 32 -8.95 -9.89 -1.09
N PHE A 33 -10.16 -10.45 -0.89
CA PHE A 33 -11.35 -9.66 -0.54
C PHE A 33 -11.15 -8.90 0.77
N ASN A 34 -10.66 -9.57 1.81
CA ASN A 34 -10.38 -8.94 3.10
C ASN A 34 -9.31 -7.84 2.97
N SER A 35 -8.24 -8.11 2.22
CA SER A 35 -7.18 -7.14 1.96
C SER A 35 -7.69 -5.92 1.20
N ALA A 36 -8.62 -6.10 0.25
CA ALA A 36 -9.23 -5.00 -0.48
C ALA A 36 -10.05 -4.09 0.44
N ILE A 37 -10.91 -4.66 1.29
CA ILE A 37 -11.69 -3.88 2.25
C ILE A 37 -10.76 -3.13 3.20
N ILE A 38 -9.78 -3.83 3.78
CA ILE A 38 -8.88 -3.25 4.77
C ILE A 38 -8.02 -2.16 4.15
N GLY A 39 -7.42 -2.39 2.98
CA GLY A 39 -6.57 -1.42 2.30
C GLY A 39 -7.33 -0.15 1.93
N ILE A 40 -8.55 -0.28 1.36
CA ILE A 40 -9.40 0.85 1.02
C ILE A 40 -9.85 1.60 2.28
N SER A 41 -10.30 0.89 3.33
CA SER A 41 -10.72 1.52 4.59
C SER A 41 -9.56 2.26 5.26
N LEU A 42 -8.37 1.66 5.25
CA LEU A 42 -7.16 2.26 5.80
C LEU A 42 -6.77 3.55 5.07
N THR A 43 -7.06 3.65 3.77
CA THR A 43 -6.86 4.89 3.01
C THR A 43 -7.63 6.06 3.61
N PHE A 44 -8.90 5.87 3.89
CA PHE A 44 -9.72 6.92 4.51
C PHE A 44 -9.31 7.23 5.95
N VAL A 45 -8.92 6.22 6.71
CA VAL A 45 -8.36 6.41 8.07
C VAL A 45 -7.06 7.24 8.00
N THR A 46 -6.20 6.96 7.03
CA THR A 46 -4.95 7.72 6.82
C THR A 46 -5.24 9.19 6.49
N PHE A 47 -6.16 9.47 5.58
CA PHE A 47 -6.53 10.86 5.26
C PHE A 47 -7.18 11.58 6.45
N ALA A 48 -8.02 10.90 7.22
CA ALA A 48 -8.62 11.47 8.43
C ALA A 48 -7.53 11.80 9.47
N PHE A 49 -6.62 10.85 9.73
CA PHE A 49 -5.48 11.06 10.62
C PHE A 49 -4.61 12.22 10.14
N GLN A 50 -4.25 12.26 8.86
CA GLN A 50 -3.43 13.31 8.27
C GLN A 50 -4.10 14.68 8.41
N THR A 51 -5.41 14.77 8.15
CA THR A 51 -6.17 16.01 8.31
C THR A 51 -6.16 16.52 9.75
N ILE A 52 -6.47 15.63 10.71
CA ILE A 52 -6.46 15.98 12.14
C ILE A 52 -5.05 16.38 12.58
N PHE A 53 -4.03 15.63 12.16
CA PHE A 53 -2.64 15.91 12.50
C PHE A 53 -2.21 17.30 12.03
N TYR A 54 -2.52 17.66 10.78
CA TYR A 54 -2.15 18.99 10.26
C TYR A 54 -2.98 20.13 10.85
N LEU A 55 -4.26 19.91 11.15
CA LEU A 55 -5.05 20.90 11.88
C LEU A 55 -4.47 21.21 13.25
N LEU A 56 -4.03 20.19 13.98
CA LEU A 56 -3.37 20.39 15.28
C LEU A 56 -1.97 21.00 15.12
N SER A 57 -1.21 20.53 14.13
CA SER A 57 0.17 20.99 13.91
C SER A 57 0.26 22.44 13.47
N ASN A 58 -0.79 23.01 12.89
CA ASN A 58 -0.85 24.43 12.55
C ASN A 58 -0.65 25.33 13.78
N GLU A 59 -1.15 24.92 14.94
CA GLU A 59 -0.95 25.63 16.21
C GLU A 59 0.52 25.67 16.65
N PHE A 60 1.32 24.72 16.14
CA PHE A 60 2.76 24.59 16.39
C PHE A 60 3.62 25.12 15.24
N GLY A 61 3.05 25.92 14.33
CA GLY A 61 3.76 26.52 13.21
C GLY A 61 4.03 25.58 12.05
N ALA A 62 3.29 24.48 11.93
CA ALA A 62 3.38 23.63 10.75
C ALA A 62 2.88 24.38 9.51
N TRP A 63 3.64 24.26 8.43
CA TRP A 63 3.30 24.86 7.16
C TRP A 63 3.30 23.77 6.08
N SER A 64 2.19 23.67 5.36
CA SER A 64 2.08 22.75 4.24
C SER A 64 2.50 23.50 2.96
N PRO A 65 3.46 22.99 2.19
CA PRO A 65 3.89 23.61 0.95
C PRO A 65 2.76 23.60 -0.08
N THR A 66 2.80 24.58 -0.98
CA THR A 66 1.88 24.66 -2.11
C THR A 66 2.18 23.65 -3.21
N GLU A 67 3.30 22.94 -3.13
CA GLU A 67 3.66 21.91 -4.08
C GLU A 67 2.79 20.67 -3.89
N ILE A 68 2.18 20.25 -4.99
CA ILE A 68 1.34 19.07 -5.04
C ILE A 68 2.22 17.90 -5.53
N PRO A 69 2.42 16.85 -4.72
CA PRO A 69 3.19 15.69 -5.15
C PRO A 69 2.59 15.08 -6.43
N ASN A 70 3.48 14.66 -7.35
CA ASN A 70 3.09 13.99 -8.59
C ASN A 70 2.26 14.83 -9.59
N LEU A 71 2.34 16.14 -9.53
CA LEU A 71 1.63 17.03 -10.46
C LEU A 71 2.01 16.74 -11.93
N ASP A 72 3.27 16.40 -12.17
CA ASP A 72 3.78 16.03 -13.52
C ASP A 72 3.03 14.84 -14.12
N ARG A 73 2.62 13.88 -13.32
CA ARG A 73 1.81 12.73 -13.75
C ARG A 73 0.42 13.15 -14.24
N LEU A 74 -0.14 14.19 -13.63
CA LEU A 74 -1.47 14.70 -13.96
C LEU A 74 -1.45 15.55 -15.24
N GLY A 75 -0.30 16.11 -15.61
CA GLY A 75 -0.07 16.85 -16.85
C GLY A 75 0.09 15.98 -18.10
N THR A 76 -0.07 14.65 -18.00
CA THR A 76 0.03 13.74 -19.16
C THR A 76 -1.25 13.74 -20.00
N TYR A 77 -1.13 13.25 -21.26
CA TYR A 77 -2.29 13.13 -22.16
C TYR A 77 -3.38 12.19 -21.62
N ILE A 78 -3.04 11.20 -20.80
CA ILE A 78 -3.97 10.23 -20.24
C ILE A 78 -3.67 10.08 -18.73
N PRO A 79 -4.10 11.05 -17.89
CA PRO A 79 -3.73 11.08 -16.48
C PRO A 79 -4.14 9.83 -15.68
N TRP A 80 -5.31 9.23 -15.94
CA TRP A 80 -5.75 8.04 -15.23
C TRP A 80 -4.85 6.80 -15.48
N VAL A 81 -4.24 6.69 -16.68
CA VAL A 81 -3.24 5.63 -16.95
C VAL A 81 -1.98 5.89 -16.15
N SER A 82 -1.54 7.15 -16.08
CA SER A 82 -0.40 7.55 -15.26
C SER A 82 -0.65 7.29 -13.78
N VAL A 83 -1.85 7.53 -13.28
CA VAL A 83 -2.27 7.19 -11.90
C VAL A 83 -2.24 5.68 -11.69
N LEU A 84 -2.80 4.90 -12.61
CA LEU A 84 -2.82 3.44 -12.50
C LEU A 84 -1.42 2.85 -12.50
N LEU A 85 -0.63 3.11 -13.53
CA LEU A 85 0.69 2.49 -13.68
C LEU A 85 1.71 3.08 -12.70
N GLY A 86 1.75 4.40 -12.57
CA GLY A 86 2.64 5.09 -11.64
C GLY A 86 2.31 4.77 -10.19
N GLY A 87 1.03 4.76 -9.83
CA GLY A 87 0.58 4.40 -8.48
C GLY A 87 0.88 2.95 -8.12
N LEU A 88 0.64 1.99 -9.04
CA LEU A 88 1.01 0.59 -8.83
C LEU A 88 2.51 0.39 -8.68
N MET A 89 3.32 0.98 -9.55
CA MET A 89 4.78 0.88 -9.48
C MET A 89 5.31 1.48 -8.18
N LEU A 90 4.80 2.64 -7.80
CA LEU A 90 5.18 3.29 -6.55
C LEU A 90 4.80 2.45 -5.33
N ALA A 91 3.57 1.91 -5.30
CA ALA A 91 3.10 1.04 -4.22
C ALA A 91 3.97 -0.22 -4.09
N ILE A 92 4.22 -0.91 -5.21
CA ILE A 92 5.07 -2.12 -5.22
C ILE A 92 6.48 -1.79 -4.72
N PHE A 93 7.08 -0.69 -5.19
CA PHE A 93 8.42 -0.31 -4.79
C PHE A 93 8.51 0.05 -3.30
N GLN A 94 7.62 0.92 -2.83
CA GLN A 94 7.63 1.38 -1.43
C GLN A 94 7.33 0.25 -0.45
N GLU A 95 6.29 -0.55 -0.72
CA GLU A 95 5.89 -1.62 0.17
C GLU A 95 6.89 -2.78 0.18
N SER A 96 7.51 -3.09 -0.97
CA SER A 96 8.56 -4.11 -1.03
C SER A 96 9.78 -3.72 -0.20
N ILE A 97 10.20 -2.47 -0.21
CA ILE A 97 11.36 -2.03 0.58
C ILE A 97 10.99 -1.89 2.05
N ALA A 98 9.92 -1.16 2.37
CA ALA A 98 9.63 -0.77 3.75
C ALA A 98 9.02 -1.92 4.57
N ARG A 99 8.20 -2.78 3.97
CA ARG A 99 7.45 -3.84 4.68
C ARG A 99 7.96 -5.23 4.34
N MET A 100 8.10 -5.56 3.05
CA MET A 100 8.48 -6.90 2.65
C MET A 100 9.98 -7.20 2.90
N PHE A 101 10.85 -6.18 2.87
CA PHE A 101 12.28 -6.32 3.15
C PHE A 101 12.65 -5.82 4.54
N ALA A 102 12.41 -4.53 4.85
CA ALA A 102 12.98 -3.92 6.04
C ALA A 102 12.45 -4.54 7.35
N ILE A 103 11.15 -4.85 7.44
CA ILE A 103 10.60 -5.44 8.67
C ILE A 103 11.16 -6.85 8.92
N PRO A 104 11.09 -7.83 7.99
CA PRO A 104 11.66 -9.16 8.22
C PRO A 104 13.17 -9.11 8.47
N PHE A 105 13.89 -8.30 7.71
CA PHE A 105 15.33 -8.11 7.89
C PHE A 105 15.66 -7.61 9.31
N LEU A 106 15.00 -6.54 9.74
CA LEU A 106 15.21 -5.98 11.09
C LEU A 106 14.78 -6.96 12.18
N GLN A 107 13.70 -7.72 11.99
CA GLN A 107 13.28 -8.76 12.94
C GLN A 107 14.36 -9.83 13.13
N LYS A 108 15.00 -10.26 12.05
CA LYS A 108 16.07 -11.25 12.11
C LYS A 108 17.24 -10.78 12.99
N TYR A 109 17.61 -9.50 12.92
CA TYR A 109 18.73 -8.95 13.69
C TYR A 109 18.33 -8.47 15.08
N THR A 110 17.20 -7.79 15.24
CA THR A 110 16.77 -7.26 16.55
C THR A 110 16.05 -8.28 17.41
N LYS A 111 15.63 -9.40 16.82
CA LYS A 111 14.79 -10.44 17.47
C LYS A 111 13.52 -9.88 18.11
N SER A 112 13.08 -8.70 17.69
CA SER A 112 11.92 -7.98 18.21
C SER A 112 11.10 -7.38 17.07
N THR A 113 9.84 -7.80 16.97
CA THR A 113 8.87 -7.27 15.99
C THR A 113 8.61 -5.78 16.22
N ILE A 114 8.50 -5.36 17.49
CA ILE A 114 8.23 -3.97 17.85
C ILE A 114 9.37 -3.06 17.39
N LEU A 115 10.62 -3.43 17.68
CA LEU A 115 11.79 -2.66 17.25
C LEU A 115 11.91 -2.61 15.73
N ALA A 116 11.66 -3.74 15.05
CA ALA A 116 11.68 -3.78 13.59
C ALA A 116 10.65 -2.83 12.96
N VAL A 117 9.43 -2.83 13.48
CA VAL A 117 8.37 -1.92 13.04
C VAL A 117 8.73 -0.47 13.30
N LEU A 118 9.20 -0.14 14.50
CA LEU A 118 9.58 1.24 14.85
C LEU A 118 10.71 1.76 13.97
N ILE A 119 11.80 1.00 13.83
CA ILE A 119 12.95 1.41 13.02
C ILE A 119 12.54 1.55 11.55
N SER A 120 11.83 0.58 10.98
CA SER A 120 11.36 0.64 9.60
C SER A 120 10.45 1.85 9.37
N SER A 121 9.53 2.16 10.30
CA SER A 121 8.61 3.29 10.19
C SER A 121 9.30 4.63 10.30
N VAL A 122 10.29 4.77 11.18
CA VAL A 122 11.12 5.98 11.31
C VAL A 122 11.93 6.21 10.03
N LEU A 123 12.60 5.17 9.53
CA LEU A 123 13.39 5.26 8.29
C LEU A 123 12.50 5.65 7.10
N TRP A 124 11.31 5.06 6.99
CA TRP A 124 10.35 5.42 5.96
C TRP A 124 9.86 6.87 6.13
N GLY A 125 9.53 7.30 7.34
CA GLY A 125 9.11 8.67 7.64
C GLY A 125 10.17 9.70 7.28
N ILE A 126 11.44 9.43 7.59
CA ILE A 126 12.57 10.29 7.21
C ILE A 126 12.75 10.34 5.69
N SER A 127 12.66 9.19 5.01
CA SER A 127 12.89 9.12 3.56
C SER A 127 11.83 9.89 2.75
N GLN A 128 10.62 10.02 3.27
CA GLN A 128 9.49 10.67 2.61
C GLN A 128 9.23 12.11 3.11
N GLY A 129 9.94 12.55 4.14
CA GLY A 129 9.68 13.80 4.84
C GLY A 129 10.11 15.08 4.11
N GLY A 130 10.79 14.99 2.96
CA GLY A 130 11.57 16.08 2.37
C GLY A 130 10.81 17.31 1.85
N ILE A 131 9.49 17.29 1.75
CA ILE A 131 8.72 18.33 1.06
C ILE A 131 7.98 19.29 2.02
N SER A 132 7.61 18.84 3.22
CA SER A 132 6.81 19.64 4.16
C SER A 132 7.67 20.29 5.24
N GLN A 133 7.30 21.50 5.65
CA GLN A 133 8.01 22.27 6.68
C GLN A 133 7.14 22.45 7.93
N PRO A 134 7.69 22.33 9.13
CA PRO A 134 9.03 21.82 9.39
C PRO A 134 9.14 20.30 9.20
N PHE A 135 10.28 19.86 8.72
CA PHE A 135 10.58 18.46 8.36
C PHE A 135 10.23 17.44 9.48
N TYR A 136 10.48 17.79 10.74
CA TYR A 136 10.22 16.87 11.86
C TYR A 136 8.73 16.57 12.06
N LEU A 137 7.82 17.50 11.77
CA LEU A 137 6.39 17.26 11.88
C LEU A 137 5.91 16.29 10.79
N ARG A 138 6.38 16.48 9.56
CA ARG A 138 6.09 15.54 8.49
C ARG A 138 6.69 14.16 8.77
N GLY A 139 7.93 14.11 9.25
CA GLY A 139 8.59 12.87 9.65
C GLY A 139 7.83 12.13 10.76
N LEU A 140 7.30 12.87 11.76
CA LEU A 140 6.49 12.30 12.82
C LEU A 140 5.15 11.72 12.28
N GLU A 141 4.43 12.51 11.49
CA GLU A 141 3.16 12.06 10.85
C GLU A 141 3.36 10.78 10.04
N LEU A 142 4.39 10.75 9.20
CA LEU A 142 4.70 9.58 8.37
C LEU A 142 5.19 8.40 9.21
N THR A 143 5.92 8.63 10.30
CA THR A 143 6.33 7.57 11.22
C THR A 143 5.11 6.91 11.88
N VAL A 144 4.16 7.69 12.38
CA VAL A 144 2.92 7.16 12.98
C VAL A 144 2.10 6.40 11.94
N THR A 145 1.95 6.96 10.74
CA THR A 145 1.32 6.30 9.60
C THR A 145 2.05 4.99 9.27
N GLY A 146 3.37 5.00 9.24
CA GLY A 146 4.22 3.83 9.00
C GLY A 146 3.99 2.71 10.02
N ILE A 147 3.86 3.05 11.31
CA ILE A 147 3.54 2.08 12.37
C ILE A 147 2.16 1.46 12.15
N MET A 148 1.14 2.29 11.87
CA MET A 148 -0.21 1.83 11.57
C MET A 148 -0.23 0.82 10.42
N ILE A 149 0.44 1.14 9.31
CA ILE A 149 0.48 0.29 8.12
C ILE A 149 1.29 -0.97 8.38
N SER A 150 2.40 -0.87 9.12
CA SER A 150 3.21 -2.02 9.48
C SER A 150 2.43 -3.01 10.35
N TRP A 151 1.56 -2.53 11.25
CA TRP A 151 0.66 -3.39 12.01
C TRP A 151 -0.36 -4.12 11.12
N ILE A 152 -0.91 -3.43 10.12
CA ILE A 152 -1.79 -4.04 9.10
C ILE A 152 -1.02 -5.08 8.28
N PHE A 153 0.22 -4.78 7.87
CA PHE A 153 1.10 -5.73 7.19
C PHE A 153 1.30 -7.02 7.98
N LEU A 154 1.62 -6.90 9.28
CA LEU A 154 1.85 -8.06 10.13
C LEU A 154 0.60 -8.94 10.27
N ARG A 155 -0.59 -8.35 10.25
CA ARG A 155 -1.84 -9.07 10.46
C ARG A 155 -2.50 -9.59 9.17
N TYR A 156 -2.43 -8.83 8.09
CA TYR A 156 -3.19 -9.09 6.85
C TYR A 156 -2.30 -9.29 5.62
N GLY A 157 -0.98 -9.15 5.78
CA GLY A 157 -0.01 -9.35 4.73
C GLY A 157 0.20 -8.15 3.81
N ILE A 158 1.11 -8.35 2.86
CA ILE A 158 1.58 -7.31 1.94
C ILE A 158 0.47 -6.78 1.01
N LEU A 159 -0.52 -7.61 0.66
CA LEU A 159 -1.57 -7.22 -0.27
C LEU A 159 -2.44 -6.07 0.25
N ALA A 160 -2.76 -6.07 1.56
CA ALA A 160 -3.55 -5.00 2.17
C ALA A 160 -2.81 -3.66 2.12
N THR A 161 -1.50 -3.67 2.33
CA THR A 161 -0.68 -2.45 2.28
C THR A 161 -0.43 -1.98 0.85
N LEU A 162 -0.30 -2.88 -0.12
CA LEU A 162 -0.22 -2.54 -1.54
C LEU A 162 -1.50 -1.84 -2.01
N ILE A 163 -2.67 -2.39 -1.67
CA ILE A 163 -3.96 -1.78 -2.02
C ILE A 163 -4.10 -0.41 -1.33
N TRP A 164 -3.70 -0.31 -0.06
CA TRP A 164 -3.68 0.96 0.65
C TRP A 164 -2.77 1.99 -0.04
N SER A 165 -1.52 1.66 -0.31
CA SER A 165 -0.54 2.57 -0.92
C SER A 165 -1.01 3.07 -2.29
N PHE A 166 -1.49 2.14 -3.15
CA PHE A 166 -2.11 2.50 -4.42
C PHE A 166 -3.33 3.41 -4.25
N SER A 167 -4.22 3.09 -3.29
CA SER A 167 -5.46 3.85 -3.07
C SER A 167 -5.18 5.26 -2.56
N VAL A 168 -4.18 5.46 -1.69
CA VAL A 168 -3.75 6.79 -1.24
C VAL A 168 -3.28 7.63 -2.42
N ASP A 169 -2.44 7.09 -3.30
CA ASP A 169 -1.96 7.80 -4.49
C ASP A 169 -3.10 8.12 -5.47
N ALA A 170 -3.98 7.15 -5.73
CA ALA A 170 -5.11 7.31 -6.65
C ALA A 170 -6.16 8.33 -6.15
N VAL A 171 -6.51 8.30 -4.84
CA VAL A 171 -7.43 9.26 -4.24
C VAL A 171 -6.81 10.66 -4.23
N SER A 172 -5.54 10.81 -3.86
CA SER A 172 -4.84 12.10 -3.88
C SER A 172 -4.86 12.72 -5.28
N SER A 173 -4.54 11.91 -6.29
CA SER A 173 -4.56 12.34 -7.70
C SER A 173 -5.98 12.68 -8.17
N ALA A 174 -6.97 11.87 -7.80
CA ALA A 174 -8.37 12.11 -8.14
C ALA A 174 -8.89 13.41 -7.50
N MET A 175 -8.56 13.71 -6.24
CA MET A 175 -8.96 14.95 -5.57
C MET A 175 -8.51 16.20 -6.31
N ILE A 176 -7.32 16.16 -6.92
CA ILE A 176 -6.79 17.28 -7.70
C ILE A 176 -7.55 17.41 -9.02
N LEU A 177 -7.71 16.32 -9.75
CA LEU A 177 -8.39 16.29 -11.06
C LEU A 177 -9.86 16.69 -10.95
N LEU A 178 -10.56 16.28 -9.88
CA LEU A 178 -11.97 16.59 -9.64
C LEU A 178 -12.21 18.07 -9.31
N ARG A 179 -11.18 18.83 -8.95
CA ARG A 179 -11.28 20.29 -8.76
C ARG A 179 -11.23 21.06 -10.09
N SER A 180 -10.91 20.41 -11.19
CA SER A 180 -10.86 21.05 -12.50
C SER A 180 -12.27 21.32 -13.04
N THR A 181 -12.44 22.46 -13.69
CA THR A 181 -13.66 22.80 -14.44
C THR A 181 -13.66 22.22 -15.86
N ASN A 182 -12.51 21.71 -16.32
CA ASN A 182 -12.40 21.08 -17.63
C ASN A 182 -13.01 19.68 -17.61
N PRO A 183 -13.99 19.36 -18.48
CA PRO A 183 -14.66 18.06 -18.52
C PRO A 183 -13.70 16.89 -18.70
N TYR A 184 -12.60 17.06 -19.43
CA TYR A 184 -11.58 16.02 -19.63
C TYR A 184 -10.92 15.63 -18.29
N TYR A 185 -10.44 16.60 -17.51
CA TYR A 185 -9.82 16.33 -16.23
C TYR A 185 -10.83 15.83 -15.19
N LEU A 186 -12.06 16.34 -15.22
CA LEU A 186 -13.13 15.86 -14.35
C LEU A 186 -13.42 14.37 -14.62
N THR A 187 -13.59 13.98 -15.87
CA THR A 187 -13.83 12.59 -16.27
C THR A 187 -12.66 11.70 -15.85
N THR A 188 -11.43 12.14 -16.09
CA THR A 188 -10.22 11.43 -15.68
C THR A 188 -10.15 11.29 -14.15
N GLY A 189 -10.55 12.30 -13.38
CA GLY A 189 -10.64 12.25 -11.93
C GLY A 189 -11.64 11.21 -11.43
N ILE A 190 -12.82 11.13 -12.08
CA ILE A 190 -13.83 10.11 -11.77
C ILE A 190 -13.28 8.70 -12.04
N VAL A 191 -12.61 8.50 -13.18
CA VAL A 191 -11.98 7.21 -13.51
C VAL A 191 -10.92 6.85 -12.50
N SER A 192 -10.04 7.80 -12.13
CA SER A 192 -8.98 7.58 -11.13
C SER A 192 -9.56 7.21 -9.75
N ALA A 193 -10.65 7.88 -9.32
CA ALA A 193 -11.35 7.50 -8.10
C ALA A 193 -11.97 6.10 -8.20
N GLY A 194 -12.52 5.75 -9.37
CA GLY A 194 -13.09 4.42 -9.65
C GLY A 194 -12.06 3.29 -9.56
N LEU A 195 -10.79 3.56 -9.92
CA LEU A 195 -9.71 2.56 -9.83
C LEU A 195 -9.50 2.05 -8.40
N VAL A 196 -9.76 2.87 -7.39
CA VAL A 196 -9.67 2.49 -5.97
C VAL A 196 -10.66 1.37 -5.63
N LEU A 197 -11.85 1.40 -6.22
CA LEU A 197 -12.90 0.40 -5.99
C LEU A 197 -12.70 -0.87 -6.82
N PHE A 198 -11.84 -0.84 -7.82
CA PHE A 198 -11.63 -1.96 -8.74
C PHE A 198 -11.31 -3.29 -8.03
N PRO A 199 -10.36 -3.36 -7.07
CA PRO A 199 -10.07 -4.60 -6.36
C PRO A 199 -11.30 -5.17 -5.65
N LEU A 200 -12.10 -4.32 -5.01
CA LEU A 200 -13.29 -4.73 -4.27
C LEU A 200 -14.41 -5.19 -5.22
N ILE A 201 -14.69 -4.42 -6.27
CA ILE A 201 -15.70 -4.78 -7.28
C ILE A 201 -15.35 -6.12 -7.92
N TYR A 202 -14.09 -6.31 -8.29
CA TYR A 202 -13.63 -7.56 -8.89
C TYR A 202 -13.79 -8.75 -7.94
N ALA A 203 -13.43 -8.58 -6.67
CA ALA A 203 -13.61 -9.62 -5.66
C ALA A 203 -15.08 -10.02 -5.47
N ILE A 204 -16.01 -9.05 -5.45
CA ILE A 204 -17.46 -9.29 -5.34
C ILE A 204 -18.00 -10.02 -6.57
N ILE A 205 -17.62 -9.58 -7.76
CA ILE A 205 -18.02 -10.25 -9.03
C ILE A 205 -17.51 -11.70 -9.03
N SER A 206 -16.25 -11.88 -8.65
CA SER A 206 -15.62 -13.20 -8.58
C SER A 206 -16.33 -14.12 -7.59
N TYR A 207 -16.68 -13.62 -6.39
CA TYR A 207 -17.46 -14.35 -5.40
C TYR A 207 -18.79 -14.83 -5.96
N ARG A 208 -19.56 -13.93 -6.60
CA ARG A 208 -20.85 -14.27 -7.20
C ARG A 208 -20.74 -15.29 -8.32
N LYS A 209 -19.72 -15.15 -9.19
CA LYS A 209 -19.52 -16.04 -10.35
C LYS A 209 -19.08 -17.45 -9.97
N ASN A 210 -18.32 -17.60 -8.89
CA ASN A 210 -17.77 -18.89 -8.45
C ASN A 210 -18.60 -19.54 -7.33
N GLY A 211 -19.69 -18.91 -6.87
CA GLY A 211 -20.52 -19.44 -5.78
C GLY A 211 -19.83 -19.42 -4.40
N GLY A 212 -18.71 -18.73 -4.25
CA GLY A 212 -17.95 -18.62 -3.00
C GLY A 212 -16.51 -18.17 -3.20
N PHE A 213 -15.76 -18.01 -2.10
CA PHE A 213 -14.32 -17.77 -2.14
C PHE A 213 -13.54 -19.07 -2.28
N ILE A 214 -12.46 -19.04 -3.06
CA ILE A 214 -11.50 -20.13 -3.14
C ILE A 214 -10.67 -20.14 -1.84
N SER A 215 -10.38 -21.33 -1.32
CA SER A 215 -9.47 -21.49 -0.18
C SER A 215 -8.08 -20.95 -0.51
N SER A 216 -7.51 -20.17 0.41
CA SER A 216 -6.15 -19.63 0.27
C SER A 216 -5.06 -20.57 0.78
N THR A 217 -5.41 -21.79 1.21
CA THR A 217 -4.48 -22.74 1.83
C THR A 217 -3.29 -23.10 0.93
N ASN A 218 -3.52 -23.16 -0.39
CA ASN A 218 -2.49 -23.50 -1.38
C ASN A 218 -1.76 -22.29 -1.96
N LEU A 219 -1.96 -21.10 -1.38
CA LEU A 219 -1.43 -19.83 -1.89
C LEU A 219 -0.52 -19.13 -0.88
N VAL A 220 -0.18 -19.81 0.22
CA VAL A 220 0.66 -19.27 1.29
C VAL A 220 2.15 -19.48 1.02
N ASN A 221 2.98 -18.67 1.64
CA ASN A 221 4.43 -18.71 1.47
C ASN A 221 5.08 -20.08 1.80
N ALA A 222 4.54 -20.83 2.77
CA ALA A 222 5.08 -22.13 3.18
C ALA A 222 5.18 -23.14 2.02
N LEU A 223 4.17 -23.20 1.15
CA LEU A 223 4.15 -24.14 0.03
C LEU A 223 5.11 -23.74 -1.12
N ASP A 224 5.43 -22.47 -1.24
CA ASP A 224 6.42 -22.03 -2.22
C ASP A 224 7.86 -22.41 -1.77
N THR A 225 8.10 -22.68 -0.48
CA THR A 225 9.40 -23.09 0.05
C THR A 225 9.68 -24.56 -0.28
N ASP A 226 8.68 -25.42 -0.11
CA ASP A 226 8.80 -26.87 -0.37
C ASP A 226 9.12 -27.17 -1.85
N ILE A 227 8.60 -26.38 -2.79
CA ILE A 227 8.86 -26.55 -4.23
C ILE A 227 10.33 -26.23 -4.60
N TYR A 228 11.01 -25.34 -3.85
CA TYR A 228 12.41 -25.02 -4.14
C TYR A 228 13.38 -26.01 -3.52
N GLU A 229 13.08 -26.57 -2.36
CA GLU A 229 13.91 -27.61 -1.74
C GLU A 229 13.88 -28.90 -2.58
N GLU A 230 12.71 -29.28 -3.15
CA GLU A 230 12.61 -30.42 -4.06
C GLU A 230 13.30 -30.21 -5.43
N SER A 231 13.57 -28.97 -5.84
CA SER A 231 14.23 -28.66 -7.11
C SER A 231 15.78 -28.60 -7.01
N GLU A 232 16.34 -28.61 -5.79
CA GLU A 232 17.78 -28.59 -5.53
C GLU A 232 18.33 -29.99 -5.14
N GLU A 233 17.47 -31.02 -4.93
CA GLU A 233 17.83 -32.43 -4.83
C GLU A 233 17.82 -33.13 -6.21
#